data_20f4adf1c85c87011cce6b62a3bf011c
#
_entry.id   20f4adf1c85c87011cce6b62a3bf011c
#
_cell.length_a   1.000
_cell.length_b   1.000
_cell.length_c   1.000
_cell.angle_alpha   90.00
_cell.angle_beta   90.00
_cell.angle_gamma   90.00
#
_symmetry.space_group_name_H-M   'P 1'
#
loop_
_entity.id
_entity.type
_entity.pdbx_description
1 polymer ?
#
loop_
_entity_poly.entity_id
_entity_poly.type
_entity_poly.pdbx_seq_one_letter_code
_entity_poly.pdbx_strand_id
1 'polypeptide(L)'
;MEQKHRSEFPEKELWDLTALYQDREDFLRAIEKAREDINQFSRDYKGNLHTFEDFEKAFVELEQIYIQMSHIGNYGFMPQTTDYSNDEFANIAQAGMEFETDASVALTFFDDALVEADEEVLDRLGKLPHLTAAIRQAKIKKAHYLGADVEKALTHLGEVFYSPQDIYTKMRAGDFEMADFEAHGKTYKNSFVTYENFYQNHEDAEVREKSFRSFSEGLRKHQNTAAAAYLAQVKSEKLLADMKGYGSVFDYLLAEQEVDRVMFDRQIDLIMKDFAPVAQRYLKHVAKVNGLEKMTFADWKLDLDSALNPEVTIDDAYDLVMKSVEPLGQEYCQEVARYQEERWVDFAANSGKDSGGYAADPYRVHPYVLMSWTGRLSDVYTLIHEIGHSGQFIFSDNHQSYFNAHMSTYYVEAPSTFNELLLSDYLEHQSDDPRQKRFALAHRLTDTYFHNFITHLLEAAFQRKVYTLIEEGETFGASKLNSIMKEVLTDFWGDAIEIDDDAALTWMRQAHYYMGLYSYTYSAGLVISTAGYLHLKNSETGAEDWLNLLKSGGSKTPLESAMIIGADISTDKPLRDTIQFLSDTVDQIIAYSAQLGE
;
A
#
# COMPACT_ATOMS: atom_id res chain seq x y z
N MET A 1 -8.55 -15.94 23.43
CA MET A 1 -7.22 -16.39 23.92
C MET A 1 -6.56 -15.22 24.61
N GLU A 2 -5.87 -15.44 25.73
CA GLU A 2 -5.06 -14.42 26.38
C GLU A 2 -3.87 -14.14 25.44
N GLN A 3 -3.67 -12.89 25.04
CA GLN A 3 -2.55 -12.55 24.15
C GLN A 3 -1.24 -12.71 24.93
N LYS A 4 -0.25 -13.37 24.32
CA LYS A 4 1.08 -13.57 24.88
C LYS A 4 1.87 -12.25 24.89
N HIS A 5 2.78 -12.12 25.84
CA HIS A 5 3.79 -11.06 25.81
C HIS A 5 4.90 -11.41 24.80
N ARG A 6 5.55 -10.38 24.20
CA ARG A 6 6.63 -10.57 23.24
C ARG A 6 7.76 -11.48 23.75
N SER A 7 8.12 -11.39 25.02
CA SER A 7 9.15 -12.21 25.66
C SER A 7 8.85 -13.72 25.77
N GLU A 8 7.60 -14.13 25.45
CA GLU A 8 7.18 -15.54 25.46
C GLU A 8 7.33 -16.21 24.09
N PHE A 9 7.71 -15.44 23.05
CA PHE A 9 7.97 -15.96 21.71
C PHE A 9 9.42 -16.38 21.54
N PRO A 10 9.71 -17.46 20.79
CA PRO A 10 11.07 -17.89 20.52
C PRO A 10 11.80 -16.87 19.66
N GLU A 11 13.10 -16.71 19.89
CA GLU A 11 13.95 -15.75 19.21
C GLU A 11 13.90 -15.85 17.68
N LYS A 12 13.74 -17.05 17.14
CA LYS A 12 13.61 -17.30 15.69
C LYS A 12 12.35 -16.69 15.06
N GLU A 13 11.37 -16.28 15.85
CA GLU A 13 10.13 -15.63 15.42
C GLU A 13 10.19 -14.09 15.57
N LEU A 14 11.34 -13.58 16.02
CA LEU A 14 11.59 -12.15 16.22
C LEU A 14 12.72 -11.73 15.28
N TRP A 15 12.57 -10.57 14.65
CA TRP A 15 13.63 -10.00 13.82
C TRP A 15 14.89 -9.61 14.60
N ASP A 16 16.01 -9.47 13.89
CA ASP A 16 17.30 -9.04 14.44
C ASP A 16 17.70 -7.70 13.85
N LEU A 17 17.58 -6.63 14.62
CA LEU A 17 17.89 -5.27 14.19
C LEU A 17 19.39 -4.90 14.35
N THR A 18 20.26 -5.82 14.79
CA THR A 18 21.67 -5.52 15.08
C THR A 18 22.50 -5.18 13.84
N ALA A 19 21.98 -5.46 12.63
CA ALA A 19 22.60 -5.01 11.38
C ALA A 19 22.51 -3.47 11.20
N LEU A 20 21.54 -2.81 11.85
CA LEU A 20 21.44 -1.36 11.90
C LEU A 20 22.23 -0.78 13.07
N TYR A 21 21.82 -1.08 14.30
CA TYR A 21 22.49 -0.63 15.52
C TYR A 21 22.48 -1.74 16.55
N GLN A 22 23.59 -1.87 17.28
CA GLN A 22 23.76 -2.92 18.28
C GLN A 22 22.84 -2.74 19.48
N ASP A 23 22.57 -1.50 19.86
CA ASP A 23 21.72 -1.12 20.98
C ASP A 23 21.29 0.35 20.89
N ARG A 24 20.48 0.78 21.85
CA ARG A 24 20.01 2.17 21.95
C ARG A 24 21.15 3.20 22.04
N GLU A 25 22.26 2.86 22.71
CA GLU A 25 23.37 3.80 22.85
C GLU A 25 24.10 4.01 21.52
N ASP A 26 24.22 2.94 20.73
CA ASP A 26 24.78 2.99 19.38
C ASP A 26 23.90 3.85 18.45
N PHE A 27 22.60 3.64 18.50
CA PHE A 27 21.62 4.46 17.80
C PHE A 27 21.71 5.96 18.17
N LEU A 28 21.80 6.29 19.45
CA LEU A 28 21.92 7.69 19.87
C LEU A 28 23.24 8.32 19.41
N ARG A 29 24.35 7.55 19.40
CA ARG A 29 25.63 8.03 18.84
C ARG A 29 25.52 8.31 17.33
N ALA A 30 24.76 7.48 16.60
CA ALA A 30 24.51 7.70 15.18
C ALA A 30 23.72 8.99 14.92
N ILE A 31 22.71 9.29 15.74
CA ILE A 31 21.96 10.55 15.68
C ILE A 31 22.90 11.76 15.88
N GLU A 32 23.75 11.74 16.91
CA GLU A 32 24.69 12.84 17.15
C GLU A 32 25.64 13.04 15.96
N LYS A 33 26.16 11.95 15.41
CA LYS A 33 27.04 11.99 14.23
C LYS A 33 26.33 12.56 13.01
N ALA A 34 25.10 12.12 12.74
CA ALA A 34 24.30 12.62 11.61
C ALA A 34 23.97 14.12 11.78
N ARG A 35 23.67 14.59 13.01
CA ARG A 35 23.50 16.02 13.30
C ARG A 35 24.76 16.84 13.00
N GLU A 36 25.95 16.33 13.36
CA GLU A 36 27.22 16.97 13.04
C GLU A 36 27.44 17.08 11.51
N ASP A 37 27.16 16.00 10.76
CA ASP A 37 27.33 15.96 9.32
C ASP A 37 26.35 16.90 8.59
N ILE A 38 25.08 16.95 9.01
CA ILE A 38 24.06 17.88 8.50
C ILE A 38 24.48 19.34 8.80
N ASN A 39 24.97 19.63 9.99
CA ASN A 39 25.45 20.97 10.33
C ASN A 39 26.67 21.37 9.50
N GLN A 40 27.58 20.43 9.21
CA GLN A 40 28.71 20.70 8.34
C GLN A 40 28.26 20.96 6.90
N PHE A 41 27.40 20.11 6.35
CA PHE A 41 26.80 20.28 5.04
C PHE A 41 26.11 21.64 4.89
N SER A 42 25.32 22.03 5.89
CA SER A 42 24.67 23.35 5.89
C SER A 42 25.67 24.51 5.87
N ARG A 43 26.78 24.42 6.62
CA ARG A 43 27.84 25.45 6.59
C ARG A 43 28.51 25.57 5.24
N ASP A 44 28.73 24.45 4.57
CA ASP A 44 29.49 24.40 3.32
C ASP A 44 28.64 24.85 2.11
N TYR A 45 27.35 24.50 2.09
CA TYR A 45 26.50 24.66 0.90
C TYR A 45 25.40 25.72 1.01
N LYS A 46 24.94 26.11 2.20
CA LYS A 46 23.84 27.08 2.32
C LYS A 46 24.27 28.43 1.77
N GLY A 47 23.59 28.86 0.67
CA GLY A 47 23.90 30.09 -0.05
C GLY A 47 25.09 29.98 -1.01
N ASN A 48 25.62 28.77 -1.25
CA ASN A 48 26.78 28.53 -2.13
C ASN A 48 26.45 27.55 -3.28
N LEU A 49 25.16 27.23 -3.53
CA LEU A 49 24.72 26.33 -4.59
C LEU A 49 24.31 27.17 -5.81
N HIS A 50 25.20 27.36 -6.77
CA HIS A 50 24.94 28.20 -7.95
C HIS A 50 25.25 27.52 -9.28
N THR A 51 26.24 26.60 -9.31
CA THR A 51 26.72 25.95 -10.53
C THR A 51 26.42 24.45 -10.52
N PHE A 52 26.50 23.84 -11.69
CA PHE A 52 26.41 22.39 -11.80
C PHE A 52 27.42 21.68 -10.87
N GLU A 53 28.66 22.17 -10.84
CA GLU A 53 29.74 21.60 -10.04
C GLU A 53 29.47 21.71 -8.53
N ASP A 54 28.81 22.80 -8.07
CA ASP A 54 28.38 22.94 -6.67
C ASP A 54 27.34 21.89 -6.31
N PHE A 55 26.30 21.74 -7.14
CA PHE A 55 25.25 20.76 -6.91
C PHE A 55 25.77 19.32 -7.03
N GLU A 56 26.59 18.99 -8.05
CA GLU A 56 27.14 17.65 -8.22
C GLU A 56 27.93 17.21 -6.98
N LYS A 57 28.78 18.11 -6.45
CA LYS A 57 29.53 17.84 -5.22
C LYS A 57 28.59 17.70 -4.00
N ALA A 58 27.62 18.59 -3.86
CA ALA A 58 26.67 18.56 -2.76
C ALA A 58 25.83 17.28 -2.76
N PHE A 59 25.38 16.78 -3.91
CA PHE A 59 24.64 15.53 -4.02
C PHE A 59 25.42 14.33 -3.51
N VAL A 60 26.75 14.26 -3.75
CA VAL A 60 27.59 13.17 -3.24
C VAL A 60 27.62 13.15 -1.71
N GLU A 61 27.73 14.31 -1.08
CA GLU A 61 27.76 14.42 0.37
C GLU A 61 26.34 14.22 0.98
N LEU A 62 25.31 14.74 0.32
CA LEU A 62 23.93 14.62 0.74
C LEU A 62 23.44 13.16 0.70
N GLU A 63 23.90 12.36 -0.28
CA GLU A 63 23.58 10.94 -0.33
C GLU A 63 23.99 10.21 0.93
N GLN A 64 25.17 10.50 1.47
CA GLN A 64 25.65 9.90 2.72
C GLN A 64 24.82 10.32 3.94
N ILE A 65 24.34 11.57 3.96
CA ILE A 65 23.42 12.05 5.00
C ILE A 65 22.08 11.32 4.90
N TYR A 66 21.50 11.19 3.70
CA TYR A 66 20.23 10.51 3.52
C TYR A 66 20.29 9.01 3.84
N ILE A 67 21.44 8.35 3.60
CA ILE A 67 21.66 6.97 4.04
C ILE A 67 21.65 6.89 5.58
N GLN A 68 22.31 7.80 6.27
CA GLN A 68 22.25 7.85 7.74
C GLN A 68 20.82 8.13 8.24
N MET A 69 20.09 9.05 7.59
CA MET A 69 18.71 9.36 7.93
C MET A 69 17.80 8.12 7.72
N SER A 70 17.98 7.39 6.61
CA SER A 70 17.25 6.14 6.36
C SER A 70 17.47 5.11 7.46
N HIS A 71 18.72 4.88 7.88
CA HIS A 71 19.02 3.91 8.94
C HIS A 71 18.44 4.35 10.29
N ILE A 72 18.59 5.64 10.65
CA ILE A 72 18.08 6.20 11.91
C ILE A 72 16.54 6.16 11.91
N GLY A 73 15.89 6.58 10.84
CA GLY A 73 14.44 6.57 10.72
C GLY A 73 13.87 5.16 10.85
N ASN A 74 14.42 4.20 10.10
CA ASN A 74 13.97 2.82 10.17
C ASN A 74 14.14 2.21 11.58
N TYR A 75 15.32 2.32 12.19
CA TYR A 75 15.51 1.83 13.55
C TYR A 75 14.65 2.59 14.58
N GLY A 76 14.39 3.88 14.34
CA GLY A 76 13.57 4.71 15.21
C GLY A 76 12.16 4.14 15.39
N PHE A 77 11.49 3.75 14.30
CA PHE A 77 10.09 3.32 14.40
C PHE A 77 9.90 1.80 14.59
N MET A 78 10.76 0.96 14.01
CA MET A 78 10.56 -0.49 13.98
C MET A 78 10.40 -1.15 15.36
N PRO A 79 11.22 -0.86 16.39
CA PRO A 79 11.03 -1.46 17.71
C PRO A 79 9.65 -1.17 18.30
N GLN A 80 9.16 0.07 18.17
CA GLN A 80 7.88 0.49 18.75
C GLN A 80 6.70 -0.26 18.12
N THR A 81 6.74 -0.55 16.82
CA THR A 81 5.67 -1.30 16.14
C THR A 81 5.55 -2.74 16.64
N THR A 82 6.58 -3.29 17.27
CA THR A 82 6.52 -4.62 17.87
C THR A 82 5.85 -4.63 19.25
N ASP A 83 5.89 -3.52 19.99
CA ASP A 83 5.24 -3.38 21.31
C ASP A 83 5.09 -1.91 21.72
N TYR A 84 3.93 -1.33 21.45
CA TYR A 84 3.59 0.06 21.86
C TYR A 84 3.51 0.26 23.37
N SER A 85 3.48 -0.79 24.17
CA SER A 85 3.47 -0.68 25.63
C SER A 85 4.88 -0.58 26.25
N ASN A 86 5.93 -0.71 25.43
CA ASN A 86 7.31 -0.68 25.88
C ASN A 86 7.86 0.75 25.91
N ASP A 87 8.13 1.27 27.09
CA ASP A 87 8.65 2.63 27.29
C ASP A 87 10.01 2.88 26.63
N GLU A 88 10.87 1.86 26.54
CA GLU A 88 12.17 1.98 25.89
C GLU A 88 12.01 2.17 24.38
N PHE A 89 11.11 1.39 23.75
CA PHE A 89 10.80 1.51 22.33
C PHE A 89 10.15 2.86 22.00
N ALA A 90 9.27 3.35 22.87
CA ALA A 90 8.69 4.68 22.73
C ALA A 90 9.77 5.79 22.80
N ASN A 91 10.78 5.65 23.67
CA ASN A 91 11.88 6.61 23.75
C ASN A 91 12.80 6.56 22.50
N ILE A 92 13.02 5.37 21.91
CA ILE A 92 13.77 5.22 20.65
C ILE A 92 12.99 5.92 19.52
N ALA A 93 11.70 5.67 19.43
CA ALA A 93 10.84 6.27 18.40
C ALA A 93 10.80 7.81 18.51
N GLN A 94 10.67 8.33 19.73
CA GLN A 94 10.71 9.78 19.97
C GLN A 94 12.03 10.41 19.52
N ALA A 95 13.17 9.79 19.86
CA ALA A 95 14.48 10.30 19.46
C ALA A 95 14.69 10.29 17.93
N GLY A 96 14.23 9.23 17.25
CA GLY A 96 14.25 9.13 15.78
C GLY A 96 13.39 10.21 15.13
N MET A 97 12.17 10.38 15.58
CA MET A 97 11.22 11.37 15.04
C MET A 97 11.72 12.83 15.24
N GLU A 98 12.27 13.14 16.41
CA GLU A 98 12.88 14.46 16.68
C GLU A 98 14.06 14.71 15.73
N PHE A 99 14.91 13.70 15.54
CA PHE A 99 16.03 13.81 14.61
C PHE A 99 15.58 14.03 13.18
N GLU A 100 14.62 13.25 12.67
CA GLU A 100 14.10 13.38 11.30
C GLU A 100 13.49 14.77 11.06
N THR A 101 12.74 15.29 12.03
CA THR A 101 12.17 16.64 11.97
C THR A 101 13.27 17.70 11.86
N ASP A 102 14.27 17.66 12.75
CA ASP A 102 15.38 18.61 12.76
C ASP A 102 16.21 18.52 11.47
N ALA A 103 16.49 17.30 11.00
CA ALA A 103 17.25 17.04 9.79
C ALA A 103 16.53 17.58 8.54
N SER A 104 15.24 17.32 8.41
CA SER A 104 14.42 17.81 7.30
C SER A 104 14.42 19.34 7.25
N VAL A 105 14.21 20.00 8.40
CA VAL A 105 14.26 21.47 8.49
C VAL A 105 15.65 22.01 8.11
N ALA A 106 16.72 21.36 8.59
CA ALA A 106 18.08 21.80 8.32
C ALA A 106 18.49 21.66 6.84
N LEU A 107 17.89 20.72 6.10
CA LEU A 107 18.20 20.43 4.70
C LEU A 107 17.30 21.14 3.70
N THR A 108 16.18 21.78 4.12
CA THR A 108 15.23 22.47 3.24
C THR A 108 15.90 23.45 2.26
N PHE A 109 16.99 24.12 2.69
CA PHE A 109 17.71 25.06 1.84
C PHE A 109 18.25 24.42 0.56
N PHE A 110 18.57 23.11 0.57
CA PHE A 110 19.08 22.41 -0.59
C PHE A 110 17.97 22.20 -1.62
N ASP A 111 16.78 21.78 -1.16
CA ASP A 111 15.61 21.61 -2.02
C ASP A 111 15.19 22.94 -2.64
N ASP A 112 15.16 24.02 -1.84
CA ASP A 112 14.88 25.38 -2.33
C ASP A 112 15.89 25.80 -3.40
N ALA A 113 17.20 25.64 -3.13
CA ALA A 113 18.26 26.00 -4.08
C ALA A 113 18.17 25.17 -5.38
N LEU A 114 17.85 23.87 -5.27
CA LEU A 114 17.68 22.99 -6.42
C LEU A 114 16.49 23.40 -7.30
N VAL A 115 15.36 23.73 -6.70
CA VAL A 115 14.17 24.21 -7.42
C VAL A 115 14.42 25.58 -8.07
N GLU A 116 15.18 26.46 -7.42
CA GLU A 116 15.56 27.79 -7.96
C GLU A 116 16.70 27.76 -8.99
N ALA A 117 17.43 26.64 -9.09
CA ALA A 117 18.58 26.49 -10.02
C ALA A 117 18.18 26.75 -11.49
N ASP A 118 19.13 27.26 -12.28
CA ASP A 118 18.93 27.49 -13.71
C ASP A 118 18.58 26.19 -14.46
N GLU A 119 17.73 26.27 -15.49
CA GLU A 119 17.33 25.12 -16.32
C GLU A 119 18.55 24.39 -16.93
N GLU A 120 19.59 25.12 -17.33
CA GLU A 120 20.82 24.51 -17.84
C GLU A 120 21.51 23.63 -16.79
N VAL A 121 21.51 24.06 -15.52
CA VAL A 121 22.06 23.29 -14.39
C VAL A 121 21.24 22.03 -14.16
N LEU A 122 19.91 22.14 -14.09
CA LEU A 122 19.01 21.00 -13.93
C LEU A 122 19.12 20.02 -15.11
N ASP A 123 19.24 20.52 -16.35
CA ASP A 123 19.40 19.68 -17.54
C ASP A 123 20.71 18.90 -17.53
N ARG A 124 21.79 19.50 -17.01
CA ARG A 124 23.09 18.81 -16.86
C ARG A 124 23.03 17.77 -15.73
N LEU A 125 22.46 18.12 -14.57
CA LEU A 125 22.29 17.19 -13.44
C LEU A 125 21.39 16.01 -13.82
N GLY A 126 20.29 16.23 -14.55
CA GLY A 126 19.38 15.19 -15.00
C GLY A 126 19.97 14.18 -16.00
N LYS A 127 21.16 14.48 -16.58
CA LYS A 127 21.92 13.54 -17.41
C LYS A 127 22.82 12.60 -16.59
N LEU A 128 22.98 12.87 -15.29
CA LEU A 128 23.71 12.00 -14.38
C LEU A 128 22.81 10.80 -14.01
N PRO A 129 23.20 9.55 -14.33
CA PRO A 129 22.34 8.38 -14.15
C PRO A 129 21.84 8.19 -12.70
N HIS A 130 22.60 8.66 -11.74
CA HIS A 130 22.29 8.52 -10.31
C HIS A 130 21.38 9.63 -9.75
N LEU A 131 20.97 10.63 -10.54
CA LEU A 131 20.13 11.76 -10.11
C LEU A 131 18.83 11.91 -10.92
N THR A 132 18.54 10.98 -11.81
CA THR A 132 17.42 11.11 -12.75
C THR A 132 16.08 11.34 -12.07
N ALA A 133 15.75 10.58 -11.02
CA ALA A 133 14.49 10.74 -10.27
C ALA A 133 14.46 12.08 -9.51
N ALA A 134 15.53 12.40 -8.75
CA ALA A 134 15.57 13.64 -7.99
C ALA A 134 15.39 14.88 -8.89
N ILE A 135 16.03 14.90 -10.05
CA ILE A 135 15.93 16.05 -10.98
C ILE A 135 14.58 16.09 -11.69
N ARG A 136 13.96 14.93 -12.03
CA ARG A 136 12.58 14.92 -12.53
C ARG A 136 11.62 15.53 -11.52
N GLN A 137 11.68 15.11 -10.26
CA GLN A 137 10.84 15.65 -9.18
C GLN A 137 11.12 17.13 -8.92
N ALA A 138 12.39 17.57 -8.93
CA ALA A 138 12.75 18.98 -8.81
C ALA A 138 12.14 19.83 -9.93
N LYS A 139 12.14 19.35 -11.18
CA LYS A 139 11.53 20.04 -12.32
C LYS A 139 10.00 20.14 -12.21
N ILE A 140 9.34 19.07 -11.73
CA ILE A 140 7.89 19.09 -11.45
C ILE A 140 7.58 20.16 -10.40
N LYS A 141 8.31 20.15 -9.28
CA LYS A 141 8.16 21.16 -8.21
C LYS A 141 8.43 22.58 -8.71
N LYS A 142 9.50 22.78 -9.51
CA LYS A 142 9.88 24.08 -10.07
C LYS A 142 8.78 24.72 -10.91
N ALA A 143 8.07 23.92 -11.71
CA ALA A 143 6.99 24.42 -12.56
C ALA A 143 5.83 25.07 -11.76
N HIS A 144 5.72 24.74 -10.47
CA HIS A 144 4.64 25.15 -9.56
C HIS A 144 5.16 25.81 -8.27
N TYR A 145 6.40 26.26 -8.28
CA TYR A 145 7.04 26.88 -7.12
C TYR A 145 6.56 28.33 -6.93
N LEU A 146 6.09 28.63 -5.73
CA LEU A 146 5.51 29.95 -5.40
C LEU A 146 6.53 30.95 -4.83
N GLY A 147 7.78 30.55 -4.72
CA GLY A 147 8.86 31.33 -4.10
C GLY A 147 9.04 30.99 -2.60
N ALA A 148 10.27 31.14 -2.11
CA ALA A 148 10.70 30.68 -0.80
C ALA A 148 9.83 31.17 0.37
N ASP A 149 9.36 32.42 0.37
CA ASP A 149 8.52 32.96 1.44
C ASP A 149 7.15 32.29 1.52
N VAL A 150 6.54 31.99 0.36
CA VAL A 150 5.23 31.33 0.30
C VAL A 150 5.36 29.86 0.64
N GLU A 151 6.34 29.14 0.10
CA GLU A 151 6.57 27.73 0.41
C GLU A 151 6.89 27.54 1.92
N LYS A 152 7.69 28.43 2.50
CA LYS A 152 7.92 28.46 3.93
C LYS A 152 6.63 28.67 4.74
N ALA A 153 5.75 29.56 4.31
CA ALA A 153 4.46 29.76 4.98
C ALA A 153 3.58 28.50 4.87
N LEU A 154 3.55 27.84 3.71
CA LEU A 154 2.82 26.59 3.51
C LEU A 154 3.38 25.45 4.39
N THR A 155 4.71 25.37 4.52
CA THR A 155 5.36 24.40 5.42
C THR A 155 4.94 24.62 6.88
N HIS A 156 4.90 25.85 7.35
CA HIS A 156 4.41 26.17 8.71
C HIS A 156 2.91 25.85 8.91
N LEU A 157 2.11 25.82 7.85
CA LEU A 157 0.72 25.41 7.89
C LEU A 157 0.54 23.89 7.77
N GLY A 158 1.61 23.13 7.60
CA GLY A 158 1.56 21.67 7.40
C GLY A 158 0.75 20.93 8.45
N GLU A 159 0.91 21.26 9.74
CA GLU A 159 0.12 20.65 10.83
C GLU A 159 -1.38 20.94 10.68
N VAL A 160 -1.74 22.14 10.17
CA VAL A 160 -3.14 22.51 9.93
C VAL A 160 -3.71 21.72 8.74
N PHE A 161 -2.93 21.52 7.68
CA PHE A 161 -3.33 20.71 6.55
C PHE A 161 -3.43 19.21 6.91
N TYR A 162 -2.64 18.73 7.87
CA TYR A 162 -2.70 17.38 8.38
C TYR A 162 -3.88 17.15 9.36
N SER A 163 -4.43 18.20 9.98
CA SER A 163 -5.48 18.10 10.98
C SER A 163 -6.70 17.26 10.56
N PRO A 164 -7.19 17.28 9.30
CA PRO A 164 -8.31 16.43 8.89
C PRO A 164 -8.03 14.94 9.06
N GLN A 165 -6.83 14.50 8.71
CA GLN A 165 -6.39 13.11 8.89
C GLN A 165 -6.25 12.75 10.36
N ASP A 166 -5.66 13.63 11.18
CA ASP A 166 -5.52 13.42 12.62
C ASP A 166 -6.88 13.32 13.32
N ILE A 167 -7.86 14.18 12.96
CA ILE A 167 -9.23 14.10 13.46
C ILE A 167 -9.87 12.75 13.11
N TYR A 168 -9.73 12.30 11.86
CA TYR A 168 -10.25 11.02 11.41
C TYR A 168 -9.59 9.86 12.16
N THR A 169 -8.28 9.86 12.29
CA THR A 169 -7.51 8.80 12.97
C THR A 169 -7.92 8.68 14.44
N LYS A 170 -8.02 9.80 15.15
CA LYS A 170 -8.46 9.83 16.56
C LYS A 170 -9.91 9.37 16.71
N MET A 171 -10.80 9.81 15.82
CA MET A 171 -12.19 9.36 15.82
C MET A 171 -12.27 7.85 15.55
N ARG A 172 -11.52 7.32 14.56
CA ARG A 172 -11.51 5.89 14.22
C ARG A 172 -10.94 5.04 15.36
N ALA A 173 -9.85 5.46 15.97
CA ALA A 173 -9.18 4.70 17.02
C ALA A 173 -9.85 4.81 18.40
N GLY A 174 -10.46 5.98 18.71
CA GLY A 174 -10.95 6.28 20.06
C GLY A 174 -12.47 6.35 20.20
N ASP A 175 -13.18 6.82 19.16
CA ASP A 175 -14.60 7.14 19.29
C ASP A 175 -15.52 6.12 18.60
N PHE A 176 -15.01 5.31 17.66
CA PHE A 176 -15.82 4.29 16.99
C PHE A 176 -16.13 3.13 17.95
N GLU A 177 -17.20 3.27 18.68
CA GLU A 177 -17.76 2.22 19.54
C GLU A 177 -18.82 1.42 18.80
N MET A 178 -18.56 0.13 18.60
CA MET A 178 -19.50 -0.84 18.08
C MET A 178 -20.22 -1.53 19.23
N ALA A 179 -21.56 -1.60 19.16
CA ALA A 179 -22.32 -2.32 20.18
C ALA A 179 -22.08 -3.83 20.08
N ASP A 180 -22.08 -4.51 21.23
CA ASP A 180 -22.16 -5.98 21.24
C ASP A 180 -23.44 -6.41 20.53
N PHE A 181 -23.42 -7.58 19.87
CA PHE A 181 -24.61 -8.12 19.20
C PHE A 181 -24.90 -9.55 19.67
N GLU A 182 -26.16 -9.98 19.48
CA GLU A 182 -26.56 -11.34 19.82
C GLU A 182 -26.88 -12.14 18.55
N ALA A 183 -26.29 -13.35 18.43
CA ALA A 183 -26.63 -14.33 17.42
C ALA A 183 -26.78 -15.71 18.10
N HIS A 184 -27.83 -16.46 17.74
CA HIS A 184 -28.15 -17.78 18.32
C HIS A 184 -28.13 -17.83 19.86
N GLY A 185 -28.55 -16.74 20.53
CA GLY A 185 -28.57 -16.65 21.99
C GLY A 185 -27.22 -16.48 22.67
N LYS A 186 -26.16 -16.19 21.89
CA LYS A 186 -24.81 -15.87 22.36
C LYS A 186 -24.49 -14.42 22.07
N THR A 187 -23.91 -13.72 23.07
CA THR A 187 -23.42 -12.36 22.90
C THR A 187 -22.00 -12.36 22.29
N TYR A 188 -21.81 -11.56 21.27
CA TYR A 188 -20.54 -11.34 20.57
C TYR A 188 -20.06 -9.90 20.83
N LYS A 189 -18.79 -9.78 21.19
CA LYS A 189 -18.12 -8.49 21.29
C LYS A 189 -17.81 -7.97 19.91
N ASN A 190 -18.16 -6.72 19.61
CA ASN A 190 -17.86 -6.11 18.34
C ASN A 190 -16.91 -4.92 18.50
N SER A 191 -16.04 -4.77 17.50
CA SER A 191 -15.14 -3.63 17.34
C SER A 191 -14.79 -3.50 15.86
N PHE A 192 -14.11 -2.44 15.47
CA PHE A 192 -13.61 -2.28 14.11
C PHE A 192 -12.75 -3.50 13.69
N VAL A 193 -11.79 -3.88 14.53
CA VAL A 193 -10.88 -5.00 14.29
C VAL A 193 -11.59 -6.35 14.26
N THR A 194 -12.49 -6.62 15.22
CA THR A 194 -13.19 -7.91 15.25
C THR A 194 -14.17 -8.07 14.10
N TYR A 195 -14.81 -6.99 13.65
CA TYR A 195 -15.64 -7.03 12.46
C TYR A 195 -14.81 -7.36 11.21
N GLU A 196 -13.72 -6.63 10.99
CA GLU A 196 -12.91 -6.78 9.77
C GLU A 196 -12.17 -8.12 9.71
N ASN A 197 -11.64 -8.61 10.83
CA ASN A 197 -10.80 -9.81 10.81
C ASN A 197 -11.57 -11.12 11.05
N PHE A 198 -12.77 -11.07 11.64
CA PHE A 198 -13.45 -12.31 12.05
C PHE A 198 -14.91 -12.41 11.62
N TYR A 199 -15.69 -11.30 11.59
CA TYR A 199 -17.12 -11.42 11.39
C TYR A 199 -17.57 -11.21 9.95
N GLN A 200 -16.87 -10.41 9.15
CA GLN A 200 -17.28 -10.12 7.77
C GLN A 200 -17.19 -11.35 6.83
N ASN A 201 -16.38 -12.34 7.17
CA ASN A 201 -16.25 -13.61 6.43
C ASN A 201 -16.70 -14.82 7.27
N HIS A 202 -17.43 -14.61 8.38
CA HIS A 202 -17.88 -15.69 9.25
C HIS A 202 -18.83 -16.63 8.50
N GLU A 203 -18.71 -17.96 8.71
CA GLU A 203 -19.54 -18.96 8.04
C GLU A 203 -21.06 -18.79 8.31
N ASP A 204 -21.41 -18.34 9.52
CA ASP A 204 -22.79 -18.15 9.95
C ASP A 204 -23.35 -16.79 9.47
N ALA A 205 -24.42 -16.83 8.68
CA ALA A 205 -25.06 -15.65 8.10
C ALA A 205 -25.63 -14.68 9.13
N GLU A 206 -26.21 -15.19 10.25
CA GLU A 206 -26.76 -14.33 11.31
C GLU A 206 -25.65 -13.54 12.00
N VAL A 207 -24.46 -14.14 12.17
CA VAL A 207 -23.28 -13.45 12.74
C VAL A 207 -22.80 -12.36 11.76
N ARG A 208 -22.67 -12.65 10.45
CA ARG A 208 -22.29 -11.64 9.46
C ARG A 208 -23.26 -10.46 9.42
N GLU A 209 -24.57 -10.74 9.30
CA GLU A 209 -25.60 -9.70 9.20
C GLU A 209 -25.63 -8.80 10.46
N LYS A 210 -25.65 -9.42 11.65
CA LYS A 210 -25.75 -8.65 12.91
C LYS A 210 -24.50 -7.89 13.25
N SER A 211 -23.33 -8.46 12.96
CA SER A 211 -22.06 -7.74 13.14
C SER A 211 -21.94 -6.54 12.18
N PHE A 212 -22.34 -6.69 10.92
CA PHE A 212 -22.38 -5.60 9.94
C PHE A 212 -23.33 -4.48 10.36
N ARG A 213 -24.52 -4.83 10.85
CA ARG A 213 -25.48 -3.85 11.35
C ARG A 213 -24.91 -3.07 12.53
N SER A 214 -24.35 -3.77 13.53
CA SER A 214 -23.70 -3.13 14.68
C SER A 214 -22.53 -2.22 14.25
N PHE A 215 -21.74 -2.68 13.30
CA PHE A 215 -20.65 -1.90 12.72
C PHE A 215 -21.17 -0.62 12.05
N SER A 216 -22.18 -0.74 11.20
CA SER A 216 -22.78 0.38 10.48
C SER A 216 -23.46 1.38 11.40
N GLU A 217 -24.10 0.92 12.49
CA GLU A 217 -24.66 1.80 13.51
C GLU A 217 -23.57 2.60 14.24
N GLY A 218 -22.40 2.00 14.48
CA GLY A 218 -21.23 2.69 14.99
C GLY A 218 -20.76 3.80 14.06
N LEU A 219 -20.56 3.49 12.78
CA LEU A 219 -20.19 4.48 11.75
C LEU A 219 -21.22 5.62 11.65
N ARG A 220 -22.50 5.30 11.66
CA ARG A 220 -23.59 6.28 11.52
C ARG A 220 -23.57 7.37 12.59
N LYS A 221 -23.13 7.06 13.82
CA LYS A 221 -23.00 8.04 14.90
C LYS A 221 -21.99 9.15 14.57
N HIS A 222 -20.95 8.82 13.80
CA HIS A 222 -19.81 9.69 13.52
C HIS A 222 -19.79 10.26 12.09
N GLN A 223 -20.79 9.94 11.24
CA GLN A 223 -20.81 10.30 9.83
C GLN A 223 -20.63 11.80 9.55
N ASN A 224 -21.15 12.68 10.41
CA ASN A 224 -21.01 14.12 10.19
C ASN A 224 -19.60 14.62 10.51
N THR A 225 -18.94 14.07 11.52
CA THR A 225 -17.55 14.39 11.87
C THR A 225 -16.61 13.86 10.80
N ALA A 226 -16.78 12.60 10.37
CA ALA A 226 -16.03 12.01 9.27
C ALA A 226 -16.18 12.81 7.97
N ALA A 227 -17.42 13.21 7.63
CA ALA A 227 -17.67 14.04 6.45
C ALA A 227 -17.01 15.41 6.54
N ALA A 228 -17.03 16.05 7.72
CA ALA A 228 -16.39 17.36 7.90
C ALA A 228 -14.85 17.24 7.75
N ALA A 229 -14.23 16.23 8.33
CA ALA A 229 -12.81 15.97 8.21
C ALA A 229 -12.42 15.68 6.74
N TYR A 230 -13.11 14.75 6.08
CA TYR A 230 -12.80 14.39 4.70
C TYR A 230 -12.98 15.55 3.72
N LEU A 231 -14.08 16.30 3.84
CA LEU A 231 -14.31 17.47 2.98
C LEU A 231 -13.34 18.63 3.26
N ALA A 232 -12.81 18.74 4.48
CA ALA A 232 -11.74 19.68 4.78
C ALA A 232 -10.44 19.28 4.07
N GLN A 233 -10.09 17.96 4.06
CA GLN A 233 -8.97 17.44 3.30
C GLN A 233 -9.06 17.79 1.82
N VAL A 234 -10.14 17.38 1.15
CA VAL A 234 -10.34 17.60 -0.29
C VAL A 234 -10.29 19.09 -0.66
N LYS A 235 -10.89 19.95 0.18
CA LYS A 235 -10.85 21.40 -0.02
C LYS A 235 -9.46 22.00 0.16
N SER A 236 -8.67 21.49 1.12
CA SER A 236 -7.29 21.92 1.33
C SER A 236 -6.42 21.58 0.13
N GLU A 237 -6.55 20.37 -0.40
CA GLU A 237 -5.81 19.92 -1.58
C GLU A 237 -6.20 20.72 -2.83
N LYS A 238 -7.51 20.97 -3.03
CA LYS A 238 -7.95 21.86 -4.11
C LYS A 238 -7.40 23.27 -3.98
N LEU A 239 -7.41 23.85 -2.78
CA LEU A 239 -6.85 25.18 -2.54
C LEU A 239 -5.35 25.22 -2.86
N LEU A 240 -4.60 24.20 -2.46
CA LEU A 240 -3.17 24.11 -2.77
C LEU A 240 -2.94 23.96 -4.28
N ALA A 241 -3.74 23.16 -4.98
CA ALA A 241 -3.70 23.06 -6.43
C ALA A 241 -3.93 24.40 -7.12
N ASP A 242 -4.97 25.14 -6.70
CA ASP A 242 -5.28 26.49 -7.24
C ASP A 242 -4.13 27.47 -6.95
N MET A 243 -3.59 27.49 -5.74
CA MET A 243 -2.48 28.37 -5.35
C MET A 243 -1.22 28.08 -6.16
N LYS A 244 -0.91 26.80 -6.37
CA LYS A 244 0.26 26.36 -7.14
C LYS A 244 0.04 26.41 -8.67
N GLY A 245 -1.13 26.82 -9.13
CA GLY A 245 -1.43 27.04 -10.55
C GLY A 245 -1.60 25.77 -11.36
N TYR A 246 -1.99 24.66 -10.74
CA TYR A 246 -2.37 23.45 -11.46
C TYR A 246 -3.72 23.62 -12.17
N GLY A 247 -3.92 22.90 -13.27
CA GLY A 247 -5.17 22.93 -14.04
C GLY A 247 -6.36 22.33 -13.29
N SER A 248 -6.11 21.38 -12.39
CA SER A 248 -7.10 20.75 -11.53
C SER A 248 -6.44 20.18 -10.26
N VAL A 249 -7.26 19.84 -9.26
CA VAL A 249 -6.77 19.11 -8.07
C VAL A 249 -6.23 17.72 -8.45
N PHE A 250 -6.76 17.11 -9.49
CA PHE A 250 -6.25 15.84 -10.00
C PHE A 250 -4.85 15.97 -10.57
N ASP A 251 -4.58 17.00 -11.37
CA ASP A 251 -3.25 17.26 -11.92
C ASP A 251 -2.23 17.50 -10.81
N TYR A 252 -2.62 18.19 -9.73
CA TYR A 252 -1.79 18.39 -8.55
C TYR A 252 -1.43 17.08 -7.85
N LEU A 253 -2.45 16.25 -7.56
CA LEU A 253 -2.25 15.00 -6.80
C LEU A 253 -1.59 13.89 -7.63
N LEU A 254 -1.70 13.91 -8.95
CA LEU A 254 -1.08 12.94 -9.86
C LEU A 254 0.35 13.31 -10.27
N ALA A 255 0.74 14.58 -10.12
CA ALA A 255 2.04 15.06 -10.58
C ALA A 255 3.22 14.30 -9.96
N GLU A 256 3.20 14.07 -8.64
CA GLU A 256 4.26 13.32 -7.94
C GLU A 256 4.28 11.83 -8.28
N GLN A 257 3.16 11.28 -8.75
CA GLN A 257 3.07 9.91 -9.22
C GLN A 257 3.56 9.76 -10.67
N GLU A 258 3.84 10.86 -11.35
CA GLU A 258 4.29 10.94 -12.74
C GLU A 258 3.30 10.30 -13.75
N VAL A 259 2.00 10.46 -13.49
CA VAL A 259 0.89 10.00 -14.34
C VAL A 259 -0.13 11.10 -14.58
N ASP A 260 -0.94 10.97 -15.62
CA ASP A 260 -1.94 11.96 -15.98
C ASP A 260 -3.38 11.55 -15.61
N ARG A 261 -4.28 12.50 -15.72
CA ARG A 261 -5.72 12.31 -15.48
C ARG A 261 -6.33 11.26 -16.41
N VAL A 262 -5.81 11.08 -17.63
CA VAL A 262 -6.35 10.09 -18.58
C VAL A 262 -6.06 8.67 -18.10
N MET A 263 -4.87 8.43 -17.54
CA MET A 263 -4.51 7.13 -16.95
C MET A 263 -5.36 6.83 -15.71
N PHE A 264 -5.55 7.82 -14.84
CA PHE A 264 -6.39 7.71 -13.64
C PHE A 264 -7.84 7.39 -13.99
N ASP A 265 -8.47 8.18 -14.88
CA ASP A 265 -9.87 8.00 -15.26
C ASP A 265 -10.08 6.66 -15.98
N ARG A 266 -9.17 6.26 -16.88
CA ARG A 266 -9.23 4.98 -17.59
C ARG A 266 -9.19 3.79 -16.62
N GLN A 267 -8.34 3.83 -15.58
CA GLN A 267 -8.25 2.77 -14.58
C GLN A 267 -9.62 2.56 -13.91
N ILE A 268 -10.24 3.62 -13.46
CA ILE A 268 -11.55 3.55 -12.80
C ILE A 268 -12.64 3.12 -13.79
N ASP A 269 -12.72 3.74 -14.97
CA ASP A 269 -13.81 3.52 -15.91
C ASP A 269 -13.84 2.09 -16.44
N LEU A 270 -12.68 1.52 -16.79
CA LEU A 270 -12.63 0.16 -17.33
C LEU A 270 -12.94 -0.88 -16.25
N ILE A 271 -12.45 -0.70 -15.02
CA ILE A 271 -12.76 -1.65 -13.95
C ILE A 271 -14.24 -1.56 -13.56
N MET A 272 -14.78 -0.35 -13.39
CA MET A 272 -16.20 -0.16 -13.10
C MET A 272 -17.12 -0.72 -14.19
N LYS A 273 -16.69 -0.71 -15.46
CA LYS A 273 -17.52 -1.13 -16.58
C LYS A 273 -17.27 -2.58 -17.00
N ASP A 274 -16.01 -2.96 -17.21
CA ASP A 274 -15.64 -4.21 -17.88
C ASP A 274 -15.30 -5.32 -16.87
N PHE A 275 -14.77 -4.98 -15.67
CA PHE A 275 -14.51 -5.97 -14.62
C PHE A 275 -15.71 -6.22 -13.70
N ALA A 276 -16.58 -5.25 -13.47
CA ALA A 276 -17.77 -5.43 -12.62
C ALA A 276 -18.61 -6.66 -13.00
N PRO A 277 -18.92 -6.94 -14.30
CA PRO A 277 -19.64 -8.16 -14.68
C PRO A 277 -18.89 -9.46 -14.30
N VAL A 278 -17.55 -9.45 -14.31
CA VAL A 278 -16.73 -10.61 -13.91
C VAL A 278 -16.85 -10.85 -12.41
N ALA A 279 -16.71 -9.80 -11.60
CA ALA A 279 -16.87 -9.86 -10.15
C ALA A 279 -18.30 -10.29 -9.75
N GLN A 280 -19.32 -9.74 -10.41
CA GLN A 280 -20.73 -10.14 -10.21
C GLN A 280 -20.95 -11.63 -10.52
N ARG A 281 -20.36 -12.15 -11.59
CA ARG A 281 -20.46 -13.57 -11.96
C ARG A 281 -19.84 -14.47 -10.89
N TYR A 282 -18.66 -14.07 -10.35
CA TYR A 282 -18.03 -14.80 -9.27
C TYR A 282 -18.90 -14.81 -8.00
N LEU A 283 -19.42 -13.66 -7.55
CA LEU A 283 -20.24 -13.60 -6.34
C LEU A 283 -21.59 -14.32 -6.49
N LYS A 284 -22.21 -14.28 -7.67
CA LYS A 284 -23.40 -15.11 -7.94
C LYS A 284 -23.09 -16.60 -7.83
N HIS A 285 -21.88 -17.01 -8.22
CA HIS A 285 -21.43 -18.38 -8.04
C HIS A 285 -21.18 -18.71 -6.56
N VAL A 286 -20.53 -17.83 -5.80
CA VAL A 286 -20.36 -17.98 -4.34
C VAL A 286 -21.71 -18.11 -3.63
N ALA A 287 -22.67 -17.25 -3.97
CA ALA A 287 -24.03 -17.33 -3.43
C ALA A 287 -24.68 -18.69 -3.71
N LYS A 288 -24.57 -19.18 -4.95
CA LYS A 288 -25.14 -20.49 -5.35
C LYS A 288 -24.52 -21.64 -4.56
N VAL A 289 -23.18 -21.68 -4.43
CA VAL A 289 -22.46 -22.75 -3.71
C VAL A 289 -22.81 -22.76 -2.22
N ASN A 290 -22.96 -21.57 -1.63
CA ASN A 290 -23.35 -21.41 -0.21
C ASN A 290 -24.88 -21.48 0.02
N GLY A 291 -25.68 -21.73 -1.00
CA GLY A 291 -27.14 -21.88 -0.88
C GLY A 291 -27.88 -20.59 -0.51
N LEU A 292 -27.30 -19.41 -0.81
CA LEU A 292 -27.93 -18.11 -0.57
C LEU A 292 -28.88 -17.77 -1.73
N GLU A 293 -30.14 -17.49 -1.42
CA GLU A 293 -31.11 -17.00 -2.40
C GLU A 293 -30.78 -15.58 -2.88
N LYS A 294 -30.24 -14.78 -1.97
CA LYS A 294 -29.84 -13.38 -2.19
C LYS A 294 -28.61 -13.07 -1.37
N MET A 295 -27.67 -12.36 -1.97
CA MET A 295 -26.47 -11.89 -1.31
C MET A 295 -26.66 -10.43 -0.87
N THR A 296 -26.34 -10.13 0.37
CA THR A 296 -26.33 -8.77 0.94
C THR A 296 -24.90 -8.25 1.01
N PHE A 297 -24.74 -6.96 1.33
CA PHE A 297 -23.39 -6.41 1.52
C PHE A 297 -22.66 -7.03 2.75
N ALA A 298 -23.38 -7.64 3.69
CA ALA A 298 -22.77 -8.39 4.78
C ALA A 298 -22.12 -9.72 4.32
N ASP A 299 -22.47 -10.21 3.13
CA ASP A 299 -22.04 -11.51 2.62
C ASP A 299 -20.91 -11.42 1.55
N TRP A 300 -20.57 -10.22 1.08
CA TRP A 300 -19.72 -10.07 -0.12
C TRP A 300 -18.28 -10.61 0.03
N LYS A 301 -17.81 -10.82 1.26
CA LYS A 301 -16.51 -11.44 1.57
C LYS A 301 -16.63 -12.91 1.98
N LEU A 302 -17.78 -13.55 1.75
CA LEU A 302 -17.96 -14.95 2.08
C LEU A 302 -17.07 -15.83 1.20
N ASP A 303 -16.32 -16.73 1.83
CA ASP A 303 -15.46 -17.68 1.14
C ASP A 303 -16.27 -18.69 0.32
N LEU A 304 -15.71 -19.09 -0.82
CA LEU A 304 -16.31 -20.14 -1.65
C LEU A 304 -16.25 -21.51 -0.96
N ASP A 305 -15.23 -21.78 -0.16
CA ASP A 305 -15.01 -23.05 0.56
C ASP A 305 -14.37 -22.81 1.93
N SER A 306 -15.14 -22.26 2.87
CA SER A 306 -14.69 -21.95 4.23
C SER A 306 -14.22 -23.19 5.04
N ALA A 307 -14.62 -24.40 4.60
CA ALA A 307 -14.21 -25.64 5.24
C ALA A 307 -12.77 -26.08 4.88
N LEU A 308 -12.20 -25.54 3.80
CA LEU A 308 -10.82 -25.80 3.40
C LEU A 308 -9.92 -24.66 3.88
N ASN A 309 -9.38 -24.79 5.08
CA ASN A 309 -8.48 -23.80 5.68
C ASN A 309 -7.30 -24.54 6.33
N PRO A 310 -6.26 -24.87 5.56
CA PRO A 310 -5.11 -25.60 6.06
C PRO A 310 -4.33 -24.77 7.08
N GLU A 311 -3.92 -25.39 8.18
CA GLU A 311 -2.94 -24.81 9.09
C GLU A 311 -1.55 -24.86 8.43
N VAL A 312 -0.80 -23.77 8.53
CA VAL A 312 0.53 -23.61 7.95
C VAL A 312 1.50 -23.19 9.06
N THR A 313 2.62 -23.89 9.19
CA THR A 313 3.70 -23.46 10.09
C THR A 313 4.58 -22.41 9.40
N ILE A 314 5.37 -21.65 10.18
CA ILE A 314 6.34 -20.69 9.63
C ILE A 314 7.34 -21.40 8.71
N ASP A 315 7.81 -22.59 9.09
CA ASP A 315 8.75 -23.35 8.27
C ASP A 315 8.09 -23.81 6.94
N ASP A 316 6.83 -24.28 6.96
CA ASP A 316 6.07 -24.59 5.73
C ASP A 316 5.83 -23.37 4.87
N ALA A 317 5.62 -22.19 5.48
CA ALA A 317 5.44 -20.93 4.76
C ALA A 317 6.70 -20.54 3.98
N TYR A 318 7.87 -20.64 4.60
CA TYR A 318 9.13 -20.40 3.88
C TYR A 318 9.33 -21.40 2.72
N ASP A 319 8.99 -22.67 2.91
CA ASP A 319 9.04 -23.67 1.85
C ASP A 319 8.09 -23.32 0.68
N LEU A 320 6.87 -22.83 0.98
CA LEU A 320 5.91 -22.38 -0.03
C LEU A 320 6.43 -21.16 -0.77
N VAL A 321 6.93 -20.17 -0.04
CA VAL A 321 7.51 -18.93 -0.63
C VAL A 321 8.66 -19.28 -1.56
N MET A 322 9.65 -20.07 -1.10
CA MET A 322 10.81 -20.47 -1.91
C MET A 322 10.42 -21.16 -3.21
N LYS A 323 9.47 -22.10 -3.16
CA LYS A 323 8.99 -22.81 -4.35
C LYS A 323 8.22 -21.90 -5.29
N SER A 324 7.48 -20.95 -4.74
CA SER A 324 6.69 -19.98 -5.53
C SER A 324 7.58 -19.04 -6.33
N VAL A 325 8.73 -18.62 -5.78
CA VAL A 325 9.63 -17.66 -6.45
C VAL A 325 10.71 -18.31 -7.32
N GLU A 326 10.80 -19.65 -7.37
CA GLU A 326 11.74 -20.38 -8.24
C GLU A 326 11.76 -19.89 -9.71
N PRO A 327 10.61 -19.53 -10.33
CA PRO A 327 10.59 -19.02 -11.70
C PRO A 327 11.38 -17.72 -11.92
N LEU A 328 11.66 -16.95 -10.86
CA LEU A 328 12.47 -15.72 -10.92
C LEU A 328 13.98 -15.99 -10.98
N GLY A 329 14.41 -17.24 -10.81
CA GLY A 329 15.80 -17.66 -10.93
C GLY A 329 16.62 -17.51 -9.67
N GLN A 330 17.88 -17.93 -9.78
CA GLN A 330 18.77 -18.12 -8.63
C GLN A 330 19.08 -16.82 -7.88
N GLU A 331 19.20 -15.69 -8.58
CA GLU A 331 19.51 -14.38 -7.98
C GLU A 331 18.43 -13.98 -6.96
N TYR A 332 17.16 -14.08 -7.34
CA TYR A 332 16.03 -13.76 -6.47
C TYR A 332 15.88 -14.76 -5.31
N CYS A 333 15.98 -16.07 -5.60
CA CYS A 333 15.86 -17.12 -4.59
C CYS A 333 16.95 -17.02 -3.51
N GLN A 334 18.16 -16.61 -3.85
CA GLN A 334 19.25 -16.44 -2.88
C GLN A 334 18.93 -15.32 -1.88
N GLU A 335 18.36 -14.21 -2.33
CA GLU A 335 17.95 -13.13 -1.40
C GLU A 335 16.79 -13.58 -0.52
N VAL A 336 15.79 -14.29 -1.07
CA VAL A 336 14.65 -14.79 -0.27
C VAL A 336 15.09 -15.81 0.79
N ALA A 337 16.07 -16.66 0.53
CA ALA A 337 16.58 -17.63 1.51
C ALA A 337 17.15 -16.97 2.78
N ARG A 338 17.70 -15.76 2.67
CA ARG A 338 18.29 -15.02 3.79
C ARG A 338 17.27 -14.61 4.86
N TYR A 339 16.00 -14.44 4.50
CA TYR A 339 14.95 -14.02 5.44
C TYR A 339 14.84 -14.93 6.65
N GLN A 340 14.88 -16.24 6.42
CA GLN A 340 14.83 -17.22 7.49
C GLN A 340 16.17 -17.33 8.23
N GLU A 341 17.28 -17.32 7.50
CA GLU A 341 18.62 -17.53 8.06
C GLU A 341 19.06 -16.34 8.95
N GLU A 342 18.74 -15.11 8.54
CA GLU A 342 19.19 -13.87 9.17
C GLU A 342 18.10 -13.17 10.00
N ARG A 343 16.93 -13.79 10.17
CA ARG A 343 15.80 -13.30 10.99
C ARG A 343 15.34 -11.89 10.61
N TRP A 344 14.98 -11.71 9.35
CA TRP A 344 14.46 -10.42 8.85
C TRP A 344 12.99 -10.21 9.12
N VAL A 345 12.25 -11.25 9.58
CA VAL A 345 10.81 -11.21 9.81
C VAL A 345 10.47 -11.31 11.28
N ASP A 346 9.58 -10.42 11.74
CA ASP A 346 8.96 -10.47 13.06
C ASP A 346 7.57 -11.10 12.96
N PHE A 347 7.43 -12.36 13.37
CA PHE A 347 6.20 -13.15 13.28
C PHE A 347 5.32 -13.07 14.54
N ALA A 348 5.87 -12.65 15.67
CA ALA A 348 5.19 -12.75 16.97
C ALA A 348 3.85 -12.00 16.96
N ALA A 349 2.76 -12.72 17.27
CA ALA A 349 1.42 -12.13 17.44
C ALA A 349 1.20 -11.75 18.92
N ASN A 350 2.06 -10.87 19.45
CA ASN A 350 2.03 -10.45 20.84
C ASN A 350 1.06 -9.28 21.11
N SER A 351 0.73 -9.10 22.40
CA SER A 351 -0.01 -7.91 22.84
C SER A 351 0.82 -6.64 22.62
N GLY A 352 0.18 -5.54 22.26
CA GLY A 352 0.83 -4.25 22.04
C GLY A 352 1.51 -4.08 20.69
N LYS A 353 1.52 -5.11 19.82
CA LYS A 353 2.06 -5.05 18.47
C LYS A 353 1.10 -4.33 17.52
N ASP A 354 1.65 -3.70 16.49
CA ASP A 354 0.86 -3.10 15.41
C ASP A 354 0.06 -4.15 14.64
N SER A 355 -1.03 -3.71 14.03
CA SER A 355 -1.89 -4.57 13.22
C SER A 355 -1.47 -4.52 11.75
N GLY A 356 -1.55 -5.66 11.08
CA GLY A 356 -1.17 -5.79 9.66
C GLY A 356 0.26 -6.24 9.45
N GLY A 357 0.77 -6.01 8.24
CA GLY A 357 2.15 -6.28 7.83
C GLY A 357 2.75 -5.06 7.14
N TYR A 358 4.06 -4.95 7.13
CA TYR A 358 4.81 -4.02 6.31
C TYR A 358 6.24 -4.51 6.08
N ALA A 359 6.87 -4.04 5.01
CA ALA A 359 8.30 -4.15 4.77
C ALA A 359 8.98 -2.78 4.98
N ALA A 360 10.06 -2.75 5.76
CA ALA A 360 10.90 -1.59 6.02
C ALA A 360 12.18 -1.67 5.19
N ASP A 361 12.65 -0.51 4.68
CA ASP A 361 13.77 -0.39 3.75
C ASP A 361 14.88 0.52 4.30
N PRO A 362 15.74 0.04 5.19
CA PRO A 362 16.98 0.73 5.53
C PRO A 362 17.98 0.58 4.38
N TYR A 363 18.14 1.60 3.56
CA TYR A 363 18.89 1.59 2.31
C TYR A 363 20.26 0.89 2.44
N ARG A 364 20.50 -0.11 1.57
CA ARG A 364 21.72 -0.94 1.53
C ARG A 364 22.07 -1.73 2.82
N VAL A 365 21.13 -1.93 3.71
CA VAL A 365 21.27 -2.91 4.78
C VAL A 365 20.59 -4.20 4.32
N HIS A 366 19.43 -4.46 4.77
CA HIS A 366 18.48 -5.45 4.23
C HIS A 366 17.08 -5.05 4.73
N PRO A 367 16.04 -5.45 4.03
CA PRO A 367 14.68 -5.18 4.46
C PRO A 367 14.33 -5.90 5.76
N TYR A 368 13.37 -5.35 6.48
CA TYR A 368 12.73 -5.97 7.61
C TYR A 368 11.24 -6.09 7.39
N VAL A 369 10.65 -7.21 7.75
CA VAL A 369 9.23 -7.46 7.63
C VAL A 369 8.58 -7.60 9.00
N LEU A 370 7.51 -6.84 9.26
CA LEU A 370 6.64 -7.05 10.41
C LEU A 370 5.35 -7.71 9.96
N MET A 371 4.91 -8.73 10.68
CA MET A 371 3.60 -9.34 10.52
C MET A 371 3.15 -10.03 11.82
N SER A 372 1.89 -10.44 11.90
CA SER A 372 1.37 -11.21 13.02
C SER A 372 0.93 -12.59 12.53
N TRP A 373 1.68 -13.63 12.87
CA TRP A 373 1.46 -14.99 12.40
C TRP A 373 0.30 -15.66 13.16
N THR A 374 -0.68 -16.17 12.43
CA THR A 374 -1.86 -16.88 12.96
C THR A 374 -1.92 -18.36 12.52
N GLY A 375 -1.03 -18.78 11.63
CA GLY A 375 -0.93 -20.15 11.13
C GLY A 375 -1.90 -20.45 9.99
N ARG A 376 -2.29 -19.48 9.19
CA ARG A 376 -3.23 -19.62 8.07
C ARG A 376 -2.56 -19.37 6.73
N LEU A 377 -3.18 -19.85 5.66
CA LEU A 377 -2.68 -19.58 4.31
C LEU A 377 -2.67 -18.08 3.97
N SER A 378 -3.61 -17.29 4.51
CA SER A 378 -3.60 -15.83 4.37
C SER A 378 -2.33 -15.18 4.91
N ASP A 379 -1.72 -15.75 5.96
CA ASP A 379 -0.45 -15.24 6.49
C ASP A 379 0.72 -15.52 5.52
N VAL A 380 0.63 -16.61 4.73
CA VAL A 380 1.61 -16.90 3.68
C VAL A 380 1.48 -15.89 2.54
N TYR A 381 0.25 -15.50 2.17
CA TYR A 381 0.02 -14.41 1.20
C TYR A 381 0.61 -13.09 1.71
N THR A 382 0.39 -12.74 2.99
CA THR A 382 1.02 -11.56 3.59
C THR A 382 2.54 -11.65 3.57
N LEU A 383 3.12 -12.78 3.96
CA LEU A 383 4.57 -12.97 3.97
C LEU A 383 5.18 -12.79 2.58
N ILE A 384 4.60 -13.44 1.56
CA ILE A 384 5.13 -13.37 0.19
C ILE A 384 4.91 -11.99 -0.44
N HIS A 385 3.84 -11.27 -0.03
CA HIS A 385 3.60 -9.88 -0.37
C HIS A 385 4.73 -8.98 0.13
N GLU A 386 5.04 -9.03 1.42
CA GLU A 386 6.10 -8.22 2.03
C GLU A 386 7.50 -8.60 1.49
N ILE A 387 7.72 -9.88 1.17
CA ILE A 387 8.93 -10.33 0.46
C ILE A 387 8.99 -9.74 -0.95
N GLY A 388 7.86 -9.48 -1.60
CA GLY A 388 7.83 -8.81 -2.90
C GLY A 388 8.32 -7.37 -2.83
N HIS A 389 7.84 -6.58 -1.87
CA HIS A 389 8.37 -5.25 -1.57
C HIS A 389 9.86 -5.30 -1.24
N SER A 390 10.23 -6.20 -0.36
CA SER A 390 11.62 -6.37 0.05
C SER A 390 12.54 -6.76 -1.11
N GLY A 391 12.07 -7.61 -2.02
CA GLY A 391 12.79 -7.92 -3.25
C GLY A 391 13.03 -6.67 -4.10
N GLN A 392 12.02 -5.81 -4.24
CA GLN A 392 12.20 -4.52 -4.93
C GLN A 392 13.26 -3.66 -4.25
N PHE A 393 13.23 -3.52 -2.92
CA PHE A 393 14.22 -2.74 -2.17
C PHE A 393 15.64 -3.28 -2.39
N ILE A 394 15.87 -4.58 -2.20
CA ILE A 394 17.19 -5.19 -2.39
C ILE A 394 17.72 -4.96 -3.80
N PHE A 395 16.89 -5.19 -4.83
CA PHE A 395 17.34 -5.05 -6.21
C PHE A 395 17.55 -3.60 -6.61
N SER A 396 16.73 -2.68 -6.14
CA SER A 396 16.90 -1.27 -6.44
C SER A 396 18.11 -0.67 -5.70
N ASP A 397 18.27 -0.91 -4.41
CA ASP A 397 19.36 -0.38 -3.60
C ASP A 397 20.74 -0.84 -4.07
N ASN A 398 20.83 -2.08 -4.55
CA ASN A 398 22.06 -2.62 -5.09
C ASN A 398 22.45 -2.03 -6.46
N HIS A 399 21.49 -1.45 -7.21
CA HIS A 399 21.71 -0.97 -8.58
C HIS A 399 21.51 0.54 -8.74
N GLN A 400 20.86 1.20 -7.80
CA GLN A 400 20.55 2.62 -7.86
C GLN A 400 21.25 3.41 -6.74
N SER A 401 21.39 4.71 -6.92
CA SER A 401 21.70 5.65 -5.84
C SER A 401 20.50 5.81 -4.91
N TYR A 402 20.71 6.35 -3.73
CA TYR A 402 19.62 6.68 -2.81
C TYR A 402 18.53 7.52 -3.50
N PHE A 403 18.92 8.48 -4.34
CA PHE A 403 18.00 9.38 -5.04
C PHE A 403 17.12 8.70 -6.09
N ASN A 404 17.49 7.52 -6.53
CA ASN A 404 16.78 6.73 -7.54
C ASN A 404 16.22 5.40 -6.99
N ALA A 405 16.42 5.08 -5.72
CA ALA A 405 16.09 3.76 -5.17
C ALA A 405 14.58 3.51 -5.13
N HIS A 406 13.81 4.51 -4.73
CA HIS A 406 12.37 4.35 -4.54
C HIS A 406 11.59 4.50 -5.85
N MET A 407 10.78 3.51 -6.18
CA MET A 407 9.88 3.56 -7.33
C MET A 407 8.68 4.47 -7.08
N SER A 408 7.99 4.88 -8.15
CA SER A 408 6.77 5.69 -8.06
C SER A 408 5.67 4.95 -7.28
N THR A 409 4.96 5.69 -6.42
CA THR A 409 3.79 5.19 -5.68
C THR A 409 2.67 4.67 -6.59
N TYR A 410 2.63 5.09 -7.86
CA TYR A 410 1.68 4.58 -8.86
C TYR A 410 1.68 3.05 -8.97
N TYR A 411 2.83 2.41 -8.81
CA TYR A 411 2.96 0.95 -8.95
C TYR A 411 3.79 0.29 -7.84
N VAL A 412 3.89 0.93 -6.69
CA VAL A 412 4.63 0.41 -5.53
C VAL A 412 4.15 -0.99 -5.11
N GLU A 413 2.88 -1.32 -5.37
CA GLU A 413 2.30 -2.63 -5.08
C GLU A 413 2.54 -3.68 -6.19
N ALA A 414 3.23 -3.33 -7.27
CA ALA A 414 3.46 -4.31 -8.33
C ALA A 414 4.41 -5.46 -7.91
N PRO A 415 5.51 -5.23 -7.19
CA PRO A 415 6.39 -6.32 -6.73
C PRO A 415 5.72 -7.26 -5.73
N SER A 416 4.96 -6.72 -4.78
CA SER A 416 4.27 -7.47 -3.74
C SER A 416 3.18 -8.37 -4.33
N THR A 417 2.29 -7.81 -5.13
CA THR A 417 1.20 -8.54 -5.77
C THR A 417 1.69 -9.52 -6.86
N PHE A 418 2.82 -9.24 -7.51
CA PHE A 418 3.46 -10.20 -8.41
C PHE A 418 3.86 -11.49 -7.68
N ASN A 419 4.45 -11.37 -6.51
CA ASN A 419 4.81 -12.53 -5.69
C ASN A 419 3.58 -13.31 -5.22
N GLU A 420 2.47 -12.64 -4.90
CA GLU A 420 1.20 -13.33 -4.59
C GLU A 420 0.68 -14.14 -5.80
N LEU A 421 0.83 -13.60 -7.02
CA LEU A 421 0.47 -14.33 -8.24
C LEU A 421 1.34 -15.58 -8.43
N LEU A 422 2.63 -15.53 -8.11
CA LEU A 422 3.50 -16.69 -8.14
C LEU A 422 3.09 -17.75 -7.11
N LEU A 423 2.71 -17.35 -5.89
CA LEU A 423 2.18 -18.26 -4.87
C LEU A 423 0.90 -18.93 -5.37
N SER A 424 -0.02 -18.16 -5.90
CA SER A 424 -1.28 -18.68 -6.43
C SER A 424 -1.06 -19.66 -7.58
N ASP A 425 -0.12 -19.36 -8.48
CA ASP A 425 0.26 -20.24 -9.60
C ASP A 425 0.85 -21.56 -9.07
N TYR A 426 1.75 -21.48 -8.10
CA TYR A 426 2.34 -22.65 -7.46
C TYR A 426 1.27 -23.53 -6.80
N LEU A 427 0.38 -22.95 -5.99
CA LEU A 427 -0.70 -23.67 -5.31
C LEU A 427 -1.68 -24.34 -6.28
N GLU A 428 -2.03 -23.68 -7.39
CA GLU A 428 -2.89 -24.24 -8.44
C GLU A 428 -2.29 -25.50 -9.07
N HIS A 429 -0.97 -25.53 -9.24
CA HIS A 429 -0.27 -26.64 -9.91
C HIS A 429 0.24 -27.73 -8.96
N GLN A 430 0.12 -27.56 -7.63
CA GLN A 430 0.57 -28.54 -6.63
C GLN A 430 -0.25 -29.83 -6.62
N SER A 431 -1.51 -29.78 -7.07
CA SER A 431 -2.44 -30.91 -6.97
C SER A 431 -3.31 -31.04 -8.22
N ASP A 432 -3.71 -32.26 -8.52
CA ASP A 432 -4.72 -32.54 -9.56
C ASP A 432 -6.16 -32.56 -9.01
N ASP A 433 -6.34 -32.42 -7.70
CA ASP A 433 -7.67 -32.37 -7.06
C ASP A 433 -8.41 -31.07 -7.46
N PRO A 434 -9.58 -31.17 -8.11
CA PRO A 434 -10.39 -30.01 -8.51
C PRO A 434 -10.72 -29.06 -7.34
N ARG A 435 -10.92 -29.58 -6.13
CA ARG A 435 -11.21 -28.76 -4.95
C ARG A 435 -10.01 -27.89 -4.56
N GLN A 436 -8.80 -28.45 -4.57
CA GLN A 436 -7.58 -27.69 -4.26
C GLN A 436 -7.27 -26.65 -5.35
N LYS A 437 -7.44 -26.99 -6.62
CA LYS A 437 -7.29 -26.03 -7.72
C LYS A 437 -8.28 -24.88 -7.61
N ARG A 438 -9.55 -25.20 -7.35
CA ARG A 438 -10.58 -24.19 -7.11
C ARG A 438 -10.24 -23.27 -5.94
N PHE A 439 -9.75 -23.86 -4.84
CA PHE A 439 -9.34 -23.13 -3.65
C PHE A 439 -8.20 -22.15 -3.97
N ALA A 440 -7.13 -22.58 -4.66
CA ALA A 440 -6.03 -21.72 -5.05
C ALA A 440 -6.48 -20.55 -5.93
N LEU A 441 -7.35 -20.81 -6.92
CA LEU A 441 -7.91 -19.78 -7.79
C LEU A 441 -8.86 -18.82 -7.06
N ALA A 442 -9.65 -19.32 -6.11
CA ALA A 442 -10.52 -18.47 -5.29
C ALA A 442 -9.68 -17.53 -4.41
N HIS A 443 -8.62 -18.03 -3.78
CA HIS A 443 -7.69 -17.21 -2.99
C HIS A 443 -6.93 -16.19 -3.85
N ARG A 444 -6.54 -16.54 -5.09
CA ARG A 444 -6.03 -15.55 -6.06
C ARG A 444 -7.00 -14.38 -6.23
N LEU A 445 -8.29 -14.65 -6.35
CA LEU A 445 -9.29 -13.57 -6.49
C LEU A 445 -9.50 -12.82 -5.18
N THR A 446 -9.70 -13.53 -4.05
CA THR A 446 -10.11 -12.88 -2.79
C THR A 446 -8.96 -12.17 -2.09
N ASP A 447 -7.78 -12.77 -2.04
CA ASP A 447 -6.64 -12.23 -1.31
C ASP A 447 -5.89 -11.19 -2.14
N THR A 448 -5.65 -11.45 -3.45
CA THR A 448 -4.89 -10.53 -4.30
C THR A 448 -5.77 -9.47 -4.98
N TYR A 449 -6.83 -9.89 -5.71
CA TYR A 449 -7.57 -8.93 -6.57
C TYR A 449 -8.71 -8.21 -5.87
N PHE A 450 -9.48 -8.86 -4.99
CA PHE A 450 -10.66 -8.21 -4.40
C PHE A 450 -10.29 -6.98 -3.56
N HIS A 451 -9.20 -7.05 -2.83
CA HIS A 451 -8.72 -5.90 -2.09
C HIS A 451 -8.36 -4.74 -3.03
N ASN A 452 -7.55 -5.02 -4.03
CA ASN A 452 -6.95 -4.03 -4.92
C ASN A 452 -7.89 -3.53 -6.03
N PHE A 453 -8.64 -4.46 -6.69
CA PHE A 453 -9.52 -4.17 -7.83
C PHE A 453 -10.97 -3.89 -7.45
N ILE A 454 -11.37 -4.14 -6.21
CA ILE A 454 -12.73 -3.84 -5.76
C ILE A 454 -12.68 -2.84 -4.61
N THR A 455 -12.15 -3.21 -3.43
CA THR A 455 -12.22 -2.32 -2.27
C THR A 455 -11.61 -0.96 -2.60
N HIS A 456 -10.34 -0.91 -2.95
CA HIS A 456 -9.64 0.35 -3.19
C HIS A 456 -10.05 1.06 -4.48
N LEU A 457 -10.50 0.30 -5.49
CA LEU A 457 -11.00 0.95 -6.70
C LEU A 457 -12.35 1.62 -6.49
N LEU A 458 -13.28 1.01 -5.75
CA LEU A 458 -14.56 1.65 -5.42
C LEU A 458 -14.35 2.89 -4.55
N GLU A 459 -13.34 2.89 -3.69
CA GLU A 459 -12.87 4.09 -2.99
C GLU A 459 -12.37 5.15 -3.97
N ALA A 460 -11.55 4.80 -4.94
CA ALA A 460 -11.07 5.74 -5.95
C ALA A 460 -12.21 6.29 -6.82
N ALA A 461 -13.18 5.45 -7.19
CA ALA A 461 -14.37 5.90 -7.91
C ALA A 461 -15.22 6.87 -7.08
N PHE A 462 -15.35 6.62 -5.79
CA PHE A 462 -15.98 7.53 -4.84
C PHE A 462 -15.19 8.84 -4.72
N GLN A 463 -13.87 8.78 -4.51
CA GLN A 463 -13.00 9.95 -4.44
C GLN A 463 -13.13 10.81 -5.70
N ARG A 464 -13.05 10.21 -6.89
CA ARG A 464 -13.20 10.93 -8.16
C ARG A 464 -14.48 11.75 -8.22
N LYS A 465 -15.62 11.18 -7.81
CA LYS A 465 -16.91 11.90 -7.77
C LYS A 465 -16.87 13.06 -6.76
N VAL A 466 -16.32 12.84 -5.58
CA VAL A 466 -16.22 13.88 -4.52
C VAL A 466 -15.33 15.04 -4.96
N TYR A 467 -14.13 14.75 -5.48
CA TYR A 467 -13.20 15.77 -5.95
C TYR A 467 -13.79 16.57 -7.12
N THR A 468 -14.48 15.91 -8.06
CA THR A 468 -15.15 16.59 -9.18
C THR A 468 -16.20 17.57 -8.69
N LEU A 469 -17.07 17.18 -7.75
CA LEU A 469 -18.08 18.08 -7.18
C LEU A 469 -17.47 19.28 -6.44
N ILE A 470 -16.34 19.07 -5.74
CA ILE A 470 -15.63 20.16 -5.05
C ILE A 470 -14.98 21.11 -6.07
N GLU A 471 -14.42 20.60 -7.18
CA GLU A 471 -13.91 21.44 -8.28
C GLU A 471 -15.01 22.29 -8.92
N GLU A 472 -16.22 21.74 -9.05
CA GLU A 472 -17.40 22.44 -9.56
C GLU A 472 -17.97 23.47 -8.55
N GLY A 473 -17.38 23.55 -7.34
CA GLY A 473 -17.77 24.50 -6.30
C GLY A 473 -18.98 24.05 -5.47
N GLU A 474 -19.38 22.79 -5.54
CA GLU A 474 -20.48 22.28 -4.75
C GLU A 474 -20.15 22.20 -3.25
N THR A 475 -21.18 22.38 -2.42
CA THR A 475 -21.08 22.26 -0.96
C THR A 475 -22.09 21.23 -0.46
N PHE A 476 -21.60 20.22 0.23
CA PHE A 476 -22.42 19.11 0.70
C PHE A 476 -21.83 18.51 2.00
N GLY A 477 -22.50 17.52 2.56
CA GLY A 477 -22.11 16.83 3.80
C GLY A 477 -22.34 15.33 3.72
N ALA A 478 -22.44 14.67 4.88
CA ALA A 478 -22.51 13.22 5.03
C ALA A 478 -23.59 12.56 4.15
N SER A 479 -24.79 13.13 4.06
CA SER A 479 -25.88 12.58 3.25
C SER A 479 -25.52 12.46 1.76
N LYS A 480 -24.82 13.45 1.19
CA LYS A 480 -24.35 13.38 -0.20
C LYS A 480 -23.25 12.36 -0.36
N LEU A 481 -22.29 12.28 0.58
CA LEU A 481 -21.23 11.27 0.57
C LEU A 481 -21.82 9.86 0.62
N ASN A 482 -22.77 9.60 1.52
CA ASN A 482 -23.49 8.32 1.57
C ASN A 482 -24.17 8.00 0.23
N SER A 483 -24.82 8.99 -0.39
CA SER A 483 -25.48 8.82 -1.70
C SER A 483 -24.48 8.47 -2.80
N ILE A 484 -23.31 9.14 -2.83
CA ILE A 484 -22.24 8.86 -3.82
C ILE A 484 -21.71 7.44 -3.62
N MET A 485 -21.44 7.03 -2.38
CA MET A 485 -20.95 5.67 -2.11
C MET A 485 -21.99 4.61 -2.48
N LYS A 486 -23.26 4.84 -2.16
CA LYS A 486 -24.35 3.94 -2.55
C LYS A 486 -24.46 3.80 -4.06
N GLU A 487 -24.33 4.90 -4.82
CA GLU A 487 -24.31 4.90 -6.26
C GLU A 487 -23.14 4.07 -6.81
N VAL A 488 -21.91 4.32 -6.32
CA VAL A 488 -20.71 3.58 -6.74
C VAL A 488 -20.86 2.08 -6.49
N LEU A 489 -21.31 1.68 -5.31
CA LEU A 489 -21.54 0.28 -4.97
C LEU A 489 -22.63 -0.36 -5.85
N THR A 490 -23.73 0.37 -6.08
CA THR A 490 -24.84 -0.12 -6.90
C THR A 490 -24.43 -0.29 -8.36
N ASP A 491 -23.69 0.67 -8.91
CA ASP A 491 -23.19 0.65 -10.29
C ASP A 491 -22.24 -0.55 -10.51
N PHE A 492 -21.40 -0.85 -9.52
CA PHE A 492 -20.45 -1.96 -9.62
C PHE A 492 -21.11 -3.32 -9.41
N TRP A 493 -21.91 -3.47 -8.36
CA TRP A 493 -22.46 -4.77 -7.95
C TRP A 493 -23.75 -5.16 -8.68
N GLY A 494 -24.46 -4.21 -9.28
CA GLY A 494 -25.70 -4.46 -10.02
C GLY A 494 -26.72 -5.24 -9.18
N ASP A 495 -27.15 -6.39 -9.69
CA ASP A 495 -28.07 -7.31 -9.01
C ASP A 495 -27.38 -8.44 -8.23
N ALA A 496 -26.05 -8.49 -8.23
CA ALA A 496 -25.30 -9.54 -7.52
C ALA A 496 -25.33 -9.38 -6.01
N ILE A 497 -25.38 -8.14 -5.52
CA ILE A 497 -25.43 -7.80 -4.09
C ILE A 497 -26.51 -6.76 -3.85
N GLU A 498 -27.30 -6.92 -2.81
CA GLU A 498 -28.21 -5.87 -2.33
C GLU A 498 -27.43 -4.79 -1.56
N ILE A 499 -27.48 -3.56 -2.08
CA ILE A 499 -26.83 -2.40 -1.49
C ILE A 499 -27.86 -1.58 -0.72
N ASP A 500 -27.77 -1.62 0.58
CA ASP A 500 -28.61 -0.87 1.52
C ASP A 500 -27.98 0.47 1.97
N ASP A 501 -28.61 1.14 2.92
CA ASP A 501 -28.10 2.40 3.47
C ASP A 501 -26.96 2.18 4.48
N ASP A 502 -26.77 0.96 4.96
CA ASP A 502 -25.65 0.61 5.84
C ASP A 502 -24.38 0.42 5.02
N ALA A 503 -24.48 -0.24 3.86
CA ALA A 503 -23.36 -0.34 2.91
C ALA A 503 -22.85 1.05 2.45
N ALA A 504 -23.75 2.01 2.32
CA ALA A 504 -23.41 3.38 1.94
C ALA A 504 -22.48 4.10 2.94
N LEU A 505 -22.39 3.63 4.18
CA LEU A 505 -21.53 4.22 5.22
C LEU A 505 -20.06 3.76 5.13
N THR A 506 -19.77 2.76 4.32
CA THR A 506 -18.43 2.12 4.26
C THR A 506 -17.34 3.03 3.72
N TRP A 507 -17.66 4.18 3.09
CA TRP A 507 -16.65 5.19 2.77
C TRP A 507 -15.89 5.69 4.01
N MET A 508 -16.45 5.58 5.23
CA MET A 508 -15.79 6.02 6.46
C MET A 508 -14.72 5.04 6.98
N ARG A 509 -14.53 3.90 6.33
CA ARG A 509 -13.61 2.84 6.82
C ARG A 509 -12.14 3.16 6.56
N GLN A 510 -11.82 3.91 5.51
CA GLN A 510 -10.48 3.95 4.94
C GLN A 510 -9.75 5.24 5.21
N ALA A 511 -8.53 5.10 5.72
CA ALA A 511 -7.62 6.23 5.94
C ALA A 511 -7.03 6.78 4.61
N HIS A 512 -7.04 5.99 3.54
CA HIS A 512 -6.48 6.34 2.23
C HIS A 512 -7.07 7.61 1.62
N TYR A 513 -8.28 7.99 2.02
CA TYR A 513 -8.91 9.25 1.58
C TYR A 513 -8.17 10.52 2.01
N TYR A 514 -7.22 10.39 2.95
CA TYR A 514 -6.37 11.47 3.44
C TYR A 514 -4.95 11.44 2.86
N MET A 515 -4.72 10.57 1.86
CA MET A 515 -3.44 10.37 1.19
C MET A 515 -3.49 10.79 -0.30
N GLY A 516 -4.26 11.83 -0.61
CA GLY A 516 -4.50 12.25 -1.99
C GLY A 516 -5.21 11.16 -2.81
N LEU A 517 -4.81 10.98 -4.05
CA LEU A 517 -5.36 9.94 -4.94
C LEU A 517 -4.52 8.65 -4.82
N TYR A 518 -4.45 8.07 -3.63
CA TYR A 518 -3.67 6.86 -3.39
C TYR A 518 -4.45 5.58 -3.73
N SER A 519 -5.76 5.50 -3.42
CA SER A 519 -6.54 4.26 -3.49
C SER A 519 -6.50 3.55 -4.86
N TYR A 520 -6.42 4.28 -5.99
CA TYR A 520 -6.38 3.64 -7.31
C TYR A 520 -5.02 2.98 -7.63
N THR A 521 -3.94 3.38 -6.94
CA THR A 521 -2.58 2.87 -7.19
C THR A 521 -2.47 1.37 -6.92
N TYR A 522 -3.26 0.84 -6.00
CA TYR A 522 -3.36 -0.60 -5.75
C TYR A 522 -3.75 -1.36 -7.01
N SER A 523 -4.81 -0.91 -7.68
CA SER A 523 -5.24 -1.54 -8.94
C SER A 523 -4.26 -1.29 -10.09
N ALA A 524 -3.61 -0.14 -10.12
CA ALA A 524 -2.59 0.18 -11.12
C ALA A 524 -1.36 -0.71 -10.98
N GLY A 525 -0.84 -0.87 -9.76
CA GLY A 525 0.25 -1.80 -9.46
C GLY A 525 -0.09 -3.24 -9.85
N LEU A 526 -1.31 -3.69 -9.54
CA LEU A 526 -1.77 -5.03 -9.86
C LEU A 526 -1.94 -5.28 -11.37
N VAL A 527 -2.22 -4.25 -12.17
CA VAL A 527 -2.18 -4.37 -13.64
C VAL A 527 -0.75 -4.64 -14.12
N ILE A 528 0.24 -3.94 -13.56
CA ILE A 528 1.64 -4.14 -13.92
C ILE A 528 2.13 -5.52 -13.46
N SER A 529 1.79 -5.96 -12.25
CA SER A 529 2.16 -7.30 -11.78
C SER A 529 1.52 -8.41 -12.60
N THR A 530 0.25 -8.25 -12.98
CA THR A 530 -0.44 -9.23 -13.86
C THR A 530 0.20 -9.28 -15.24
N ALA A 531 0.54 -8.11 -15.82
CA ALA A 531 1.25 -8.06 -17.09
C ALA A 531 2.64 -8.72 -16.98
N GLY A 532 3.37 -8.47 -15.90
CA GLY A 532 4.65 -9.11 -15.60
C GLY A 532 4.52 -10.63 -15.44
N TYR A 533 3.51 -11.09 -14.72
CA TYR A 533 3.22 -12.52 -14.58
C TYR A 533 2.91 -13.18 -15.93
N LEU A 534 2.06 -12.56 -16.75
CA LEU A 534 1.75 -13.06 -18.09
C LEU A 534 2.98 -13.03 -19.00
N HIS A 535 3.84 -12.01 -18.86
CA HIS A 535 5.11 -11.94 -19.57
C HIS A 535 6.08 -13.06 -19.14
N LEU A 536 6.20 -13.32 -17.83
CA LEU A 536 6.99 -14.44 -17.29
C LEU A 536 6.53 -15.80 -17.84
N LYS A 537 5.23 -16.02 -17.97
CA LYS A 537 4.69 -17.29 -18.48
C LYS A 537 4.88 -17.47 -20.01
N ASN A 538 5.03 -16.39 -20.76
CA ASN A 538 5.02 -16.41 -22.23
C ASN A 538 6.32 -15.99 -22.90
N SER A 539 7.33 -15.54 -22.13
CA SER A 539 8.62 -15.05 -22.64
C SER A 539 9.80 -15.79 -22.02
N GLU A 540 10.80 -16.10 -22.82
CA GLU A 540 12.07 -16.67 -22.34
C GLU A 540 12.87 -15.68 -21.47
N THR A 541 12.66 -14.37 -21.64
CA THR A 541 13.30 -13.30 -20.89
C THR A 541 12.45 -12.77 -19.72
N GLY A 542 11.26 -13.34 -19.51
CA GLY A 542 10.28 -12.78 -18.57
C GLY A 542 10.80 -12.59 -17.14
N ALA A 543 11.60 -13.53 -16.64
CA ALA A 543 12.22 -13.40 -15.31
C ALA A 543 13.30 -12.30 -15.29
N GLU A 544 14.17 -12.25 -16.31
CA GLU A 544 15.20 -11.22 -16.43
C GLU A 544 14.58 -9.82 -16.57
N ASP A 545 13.55 -9.69 -17.39
CA ASP A 545 12.83 -8.42 -17.59
C ASP A 545 12.17 -7.96 -16.30
N TRP A 546 11.56 -8.87 -15.53
CA TRP A 546 11.01 -8.53 -14.21
C TRP A 546 12.08 -8.05 -13.23
N LEU A 547 13.22 -8.76 -13.14
CA LEU A 547 14.33 -8.33 -12.29
C LEU A 547 14.91 -6.99 -12.75
N ASN A 548 14.96 -6.71 -14.06
CA ASN A 548 15.39 -5.43 -14.59
C ASN A 548 14.42 -4.29 -14.23
N LEU A 549 13.11 -4.57 -14.14
CA LEU A 549 12.13 -3.62 -13.60
C LEU A 549 12.46 -3.31 -12.14
N LEU A 550 12.65 -4.32 -11.28
CA LEU A 550 13.01 -4.11 -9.87
C LEU A 550 14.33 -3.32 -9.74
N LYS A 551 15.36 -3.67 -10.51
CA LYS A 551 16.67 -2.99 -10.53
C LYS A 551 16.58 -1.53 -10.98
N SER A 552 15.53 -1.14 -11.69
CA SER A 552 15.37 0.24 -12.16
C SER A 552 14.99 1.24 -11.05
N GLY A 553 14.40 0.76 -9.95
CA GLY A 553 13.90 1.63 -8.89
C GLY A 553 13.04 2.77 -9.44
N GLY A 554 13.29 3.99 -8.96
CA GLY A 554 12.67 5.23 -9.44
C GLY A 554 13.44 5.93 -10.56
N SER A 555 14.53 5.35 -11.10
CA SER A 555 15.32 5.98 -12.16
C SER A 555 14.54 6.22 -13.45
N LYS A 556 13.43 5.50 -13.64
CA LYS A 556 12.49 5.57 -14.75
C LYS A 556 11.11 6.05 -14.30
N THR A 557 10.36 6.64 -15.23
CA THR A 557 8.93 6.92 -15.02
C THR A 557 8.12 5.62 -14.94
N PRO A 558 6.88 5.64 -14.40
CA PRO A 558 6.03 4.44 -14.36
C PRO A 558 5.84 3.79 -15.73
N LEU A 559 5.64 4.59 -16.78
CA LEU A 559 5.50 4.10 -18.16
C LEU A 559 6.78 3.41 -18.65
N GLU A 560 7.93 4.05 -18.47
CA GLU A 560 9.23 3.48 -18.89
C GLU A 560 9.55 2.19 -18.13
N SER A 561 9.21 2.10 -16.84
CA SER A 561 9.38 0.90 -16.03
C SER A 561 8.46 -0.23 -16.49
N ALA A 562 7.19 0.04 -16.73
CA ALA A 562 6.24 -0.94 -17.24
C ALA A 562 6.61 -1.45 -18.64
N MET A 563 7.22 -0.61 -19.47
CA MET A 563 7.69 -1.01 -20.80
C MET A 563 8.84 -2.04 -20.76
N ILE A 564 9.57 -2.17 -19.66
CA ILE A 564 10.60 -3.21 -19.50
C ILE A 564 9.98 -4.62 -19.65
N ILE A 565 8.78 -4.80 -19.11
CA ILE A 565 8.00 -6.05 -19.21
C ILE A 565 7.00 -6.04 -20.37
N GLY A 566 7.11 -5.09 -21.30
CA GLY A 566 6.23 -4.97 -22.47
C GLY A 566 4.82 -4.44 -22.15
N ALA A 567 4.58 -3.88 -20.96
CA ALA A 567 3.29 -3.33 -20.55
C ALA A 567 3.20 -1.83 -20.88
N ASP A 568 2.56 -1.49 -22.01
CA ASP A 568 2.29 -0.09 -22.37
C ASP A 568 1.07 0.42 -21.60
N ILE A 569 1.30 0.94 -20.37
CA ILE A 569 0.27 1.50 -19.51
C ILE A 569 -0.32 2.83 -20.02
N SER A 570 0.22 3.42 -21.08
CA SER A 570 -0.41 4.57 -21.75
C SER A 570 -1.68 4.17 -22.52
N THR A 571 -1.83 2.87 -22.79
CA THR A 571 -2.98 2.28 -23.48
C THR A 571 -3.90 1.52 -22.52
N ASP A 572 -5.06 1.07 -23.00
CA ASP A 572 -5.99 0.25 -22.24
C ASP A 572 -5.63 -1.25 -22.24
N LYS A 573 -4.65 -1.66 -23.07
CA LYS A 573 -4.34 -3.06 -23.31
C LYS A 573 -3.94 -3.84 -22.02
N PRO A 574 -2.99 -3.40 -21.19
CA PRO A 574 -2.60 -4.14 -20.01
C PRO A 574 -3.75 -4.36 -19.03
N LEU A 575 -4.62 -3.35 -18.86
CA LEU A 575 -5.79 -3.45 -18.01
C LEU A 575 -6.84 -4.41 -18.58
N ARG A 576 -7.08 -4.39 -19.89
CA ARG A 576 -8.00 -5.35 -20.56
C ARG A 576 -7.48 -6.78 -20.50
N ASP A 577 -6.18 -6.98 -20.67
CA ASP A 577 -5.55 -8.30 -20.54
C ASP A 577 -5.71 -8.82 -19.10
N THR A 578 -5.56 -7.96 -18.08
CA THR A 578 -5.81 -8.28 -16.67
C THR A 578 -7.28 -8.69 -16.45
N ILE A 579 -8.23 -7.91 -16.96
CA ILE A 579 -9.67 -8.22 -16.84
C ILE A 579 -9.99 -9.56 -17.52
N GLN A 580 -9.40 -9.86 -18.68
CA GLN A 580 -9.58 -11.14 -19.36
C GLN A 580 -9.00 -12.29 -18.54
N PHE A 581 -7.78 -12.12 -17.98
CA PHE A 581 -7.17 -13.11 -17.08
C PHE A 581 -8.08 -13.44 -15.89
N LEU A 582 -8.70 -12.42 -15.28
CA LEU A 582 -9.64 -12.60 -14.18
C LEU A 582 -10.95 -13.28 -14.63
N SER A 583 -11.44 -12.95 -15.83
CA SER A 583 -12.60 -13.62 -16.40
C SER A 583 -12.36 -15.10 -16.60
N ASP A 584 -11.18 -15.47 -17.13
CA ASP A 584 -10.78 -16.87 -17.34
C ASP A 584 -10.61 -17.61 -16.00
N THR A 585 -10.06 -16.93 -14.99
CA THR A 585 -9.95 -17.46 -13.61
C THR A 585 -11.33 -17.80 -13.03
N VAL A 586 -12.31 -16.91 -13.17
CA VAL A 586 -13.69 -17.15 -12.69
C VAL A 586 -14.33 -18.31 -13.44
N ASP A 587 -14.12 -18.42 -14.76
CA ASP A 587 -14.65 -19.55 -15.55
C ASP A 587 -14.04 -20.89 -15.11
N GLN A 588 -12.75 -20.93 -14.78
CA GLN A 588 -12.09 -22.11 -14.24
C GLN A 588 -12.63 -22.50 -12.85
N ILE A 589 -12.84 -21.53 -11.95
CA ILE A 589 -13.46 -21.76 -10.64
C ILE A 589 -14.83 -22.42 -10.81
N ILE A 590 -15.69 -21.87 -11.67
CA ILE A 590 -17.02 -22.43 -11.95
C ILE A 590 -16.93 -23.84 -12.53
N ALA A 591 -15.96 -24.09 -13.44
CA ALA A 591 -15.76 -25.40 -14.03
C ALA A 591 -15.31 -26.45 -12.99
N TYR A 592 -14.42 -26.07 -12.03
CA TYR A 592 -14.05 -26.96 -10.94
C TYR A 592 -15.20 -27.21 -9.96
N SER A 593 -16.02 -26.22 -9.65
CA SER A 593 -17.24 -26.42 -8.85
C SER A 593 -18.20 -27.41 -9.50
N ALA A 594 -18.39 -27.33 -10.81
CA ALA A 594 -19.22 -28.28 -11.55
C ALA A 594 -18.67 -29.73 -11.49
N GLN A 595 -17.33 -29.92 -11.46
CA GLN A 595 -16.73 -31.23 -11.27
C GLN A 595 -16.96 -31.77 -9.85
N LEU A 596 -17.14 -30.89 -8.86
CA LEU A 596 -17.46 -31.25 -7.48
C LEU A 596 -18.97 -31.47 -7.24
N GLY A 597 -19.81 -31.19 -8.26
CA GLY A 597 -21.26 -31.37 -8.20
C GLY A 597 -22.02 -30.18 -7.61
N GLU A 598 -21.42 -29.00 -7.60
CA GLU A 598 -21.96 -27.76 -7.03
C GLU A 598 -22.54 -26.80 -8.10
#